data_5d6a6ed000cc5f2704970e3f3491c48e
#
_entry.id   5d6a6ed000cc5f2704970e3f3491c48e
#
_cell.length_a   1.000
_cell.length_b   1.000
_cell.length_c   1.000
_cell.angle_alpha   90.00
_cell.angle_beta   90.00
_cell.angle_gamma   90.00
#
_symmetry.space_group_name_H-M   'P 1'
#
loop_
_entity.id
_entity.type
_entity.pdbx_description
1 polymer ?
#
loop_
_entity_poly.entity_id
_entity_poly.type
_entity_poly.pdbx_seq_one_letter_code
_entity_poly.pdbx_strand_id
1 'polypeptide(L)'
;MAHIFVIAGHGAGDPGASGHGYTEAERVRALAAKMKAYGGNNVTVGDTGRNWYADNGISSLNISKDWQIIELHMDGASSASARGGHVIIKSGFEPDKYDTALAAFISGVLPGRAQTIVKRSDLANPKRAAAKGYPYRLLECGFITNAEDVKIFNSQMDNIAKGILAVFGINASGTGAVSAPTTSTKPSSGTTTTSKSGLTVDGKWGTDTTRRLQKIFGTVQDGVVSNQRAEYRQPGCYTGWEWESNPSGNSDLIRAIQKKVGVTADGWIGPKTIRAMQKYWGTVQDGKISAVSDLVKAIQRW
;
A
#
# COMPACT_ATOMS: atom_id res chain seq x y z
N MET A 1 2.54 22.14 -5.33
CA MET A 1 2.31 20.85 -4.67
C MET A 1 1.61 21.11 -3.34
N ALA A 2 0.62 20.30 -3.00
CA ALA A 2 -0.03 20.44 -1.70
C ALA A 2 0.93 19.97 -0.59
N HIS A 3 0.82 20.56 0.59
CA HIS A 3 1.42 20.02 1.81
C HIS A 3 0.32 19.29 2.59
N ILE A 4 0.60 18.09 3.06
CA ILE A 4 -0.35 17.31 3.85
C ILE A 4 0.11 17.16 5.30
N PHE A 5 -0.85 17.31 6.21
CA PHE A 5 -0.70 17.00 7.62
C PHE A 5 -1.43 15.68 7.89
N VAL A 6 -0.70 14.66 8.29
CA VAL A 6 -1.24 13.32 8.52
C VAL A 6 -1.44 13.09 10.01
N ILE A 7 -2.65 12.74 10.39
CA ILE A 7 -2.99 12.28 11.73
C ILE A 7 -3.17 10.76 11.68
N ALA A 8 -2.42 10.03 12.49
CA ALA A 8 -2.70 8.61 12.72
C ALA A 8 -3.76 8.53 13.83
N GLY A 9 -4.92 7.99 13.52
CA GLY A 9 -6.02 7.84 14.46
C GLY A 9 -5.65 7.02 15.69
N HIS A 10 -6.40 7.19 16.78
CA HIS A 10 -6.19 6.51 18.06
C HIS A 10 -4.82 6.79 18.70
N GLY A 11 -4.32 5.92 19.60
CA GLY A 11 -3.02 6.06 20.28
C GLY A 11 -3.12 6.52 21.72
N ALA A 12 -1.97 6.75 22.38
CA ALA A 12 -1.90 7.09 23.81
C ALA A 12 -2.75 6.15 24.70
N GLY A 13 -2.62 4.83 24.46
CA GLY A 13 -3.37 3.79 25.19
C GLY A 13 -4.71 3.38 24.55
N ASP A 14 -5.17 4.08 23.51
CA ASP A 14 -6.34 3.70 22.72
C ASP A 14 -5.90 2.89 21.48
N PRO A 15 -6.17 1.58 21.44
CA PRO A 15 -5.80 0.75 20.29
C PRO A 15 -6.69 0.96 19.08
N GLY A 16 -7.85 1.62 19.21
CA GLY A 16 -8.92 1.62 18.22
C GLY A 16 -9.55 0.24 18.07
N ALA A 17 -10.18 -0.01 16.94
CA ALA A 17 -10.68 -1.34 16.62
C ALA A 17 -9.52 -2.35 16.49
N SER A 18 -9.82 -3.63 16.73
CA SER A 18 -8.83 -4.71 16.67
C SER A 18 -9.38 -5.90 15.90
N GLY A 19 -8.53 -6.55 15.12
CA GLY A 19 -8.90 -7.73 14.34
C GLY A 19 -7.68 -8.36 13.67
N HIS A 20 -7.77 -9.66 13.43
CA HIS A 20 -6.76 -10.42 12.69
C HIS A 20 -5.31 -10.22 13.16
N GLY A 21 -5.12 -10.08 14.50
CA GLY A 21 -3.80 -9.93 15.12
C GLY A 21 -3.22 -8.52 15.09
N TYR A 22 -3.99 -7.51 14.69
CA TYR A 22 -3.57 -6.12 14.62
C TYR A 22 -4.50 -5.19 15.37
N THR A 23 -4.00 -4.01 15.73
CA THR A 23 -4.80 -2.88 16.19
C THR A 23 -4.83 -1.80 15.12
N GLU A 24 -5.91 -1.05 15.05
CA GLU A 24 -6.05 0.08 14.14
C GLU A 24 -4.94 1.10 14.35
N ALA A 25 -4.69 1.48 15.62
CA ALA A 25 -3.64 2.43 15.98
C ALA A 25 -2.26 2.02 15.43
N GLU A 26 -1.91 0.74 15.48
CA GLU A 26 -0.65 0.22 14.95
C GLU A 26 -0.58 0.34 13.42
N ARG A 27 -1.66 -0.05 12.74
CA ARG A 27 -1.69 -0.09 11.27
C ARG A 27 -1.64 1.31 10.66
N VAL A 28 -2.42 2.26 11.19
CA VAL A 28 -2.44 3.63 10.65
C VAL A 28 -1.14 4.38 10.92
N ARG A 29 -0.43 4.06 12.02
CA ARG A 29 0.93 4.58 12.28
C ARG A 29 1.93 4.06 11.29
N ALA A 30 1.88 2.77 10.96
CA ALA A 30 2.73 2.18 9.95
C ALA A 30 2.49 2.85 8.57
N LEU A 31 1.24 3.12 8.20
CA LEU A 31 0.89 3.82 6.97
C LEU A 31 1.40 5.28 6.99
N ALA A 32 1.18 6.02 8.10
CA ALA A 32 1.66 7.39 8.25
C ALA A 32 3.19 7.49 8.12
N ALA A 33 3.93 6.55 8.71
CA ALA A 33 5.39 6.47 8.58
C ALA A 33 5.83 6.27 7.12
N LYS A 34 5.12 5.41 6.35
CA LYS A 34 5.40 5.24 4.92
C LYS A 34 5.05 6.48 4.12
N MET A 35 3.94 7.15 4.40
CA MET A 35 3.60 8.42 3.76
C MET A 35 4.69 9.48 4.00
N LYS A 36 5.22 9.58 5.23
CA LYS A 36 6.34 10.48 5.53
C LYS A 36 7.61 10.11 4.76
N ALA A 37 7.94 8.83 4.73
CA ALA A 37 9.13 8.34 4.03
C ALA A 37 9.09 8.63 2.52
N TYR A 38 7.92 8.50 1.89
CA TYR A 38 7.75 8.75 0.46
C TYR A 38 7.49 10.21 0.12
N GLY A 39 6.79 10.95 0.97
CA GLY A 39 6.38 12.33 0.71
C GLY A 39 7.40 13.38 1.16
N GLY A 40 8.40 12.99 1.95
CA GLY A 40 9.49 13.85 2.39
C GLY A 40 8.99 15.14 3.05
N ASN A 41 9.48 16.28 2.57
CA ASN A 41 9.12 17.59 3.12
C ASN A 41 7.68 18.03 2.85
N ASN A 42 6.97 17.39 1.92
CA ASN A 42 5.56 17.69 1.64
C ASN A 42 4.60 16.99 2.59
N VAL A 43 5.11 16.17 3.51
CA VAL A 43 4.32 15.45 4.51
C VAL A 43 4.81 15.78 5.90
N THR A 44 3.91 16.27 6.74
CA THR A 44 4.12 16.37 8.19
C THR A 44 3.21 15.35 8.86
N VAL A 45 3.79 14.46 9.67
CA VAL A 45 3.02 13.54 10.50
C VAL A 45 2.87 14.18 11.88
N GLY A 46 1.64 14.27 12.34
CA GLY A 46 1.34 14.71 13.70
C GLY A 46 1.96 13.75 14.74
N ASP A 47 2.13 14.23 15.96
CA ASP A 47 2.68 13.42 17.04
C ASP A 47 1.88 12.11 17.17
N THR A 48 2.54 10.99 16.91
CA THR A 48 1.95 9.64 16.96
C THR A 48 1.84 9.08 18.38
N GLY A 49 2.46 9.73 19.35
CA GLY A 49 2.37 9.40 20.78
C GLY A 49 1.09 9.91 21.46
N ARG A 50 0.28 10.74 20.76
CA ARG A 50 -0.96 11.30 21.31
C ARG A 50 -2.21 10.72 20.62
N ASN A 51 -3.35 10.82 21.32
CA ASN A 51 -4.67 10.60 20.75
C ASN A 51 -5.29 11.96 20.38
N TRP A 52 -5.24 12.32 19.09
CA TRP A 52 -5.70 13.62 18.55
C TRP A 52 -7.20 13.88 18.75
N TYR A 53 -7.99 12.82 18.95
CA TYR A 53 -9.39 12.94 19.32
C TYR A 53 -9.54 13.25 20.80
N ALA A 54 -8.91 12.48 21.68
CA ALA A 54 -9.10 12.58 23.12
C ALA A 54 -8.53 13.88 23.72
N ASP A 55 -7.39 14.34 23.21
CA ASP A 55 -6.71 15.55 23.70
C ASP A 55 -7.08 16.83 22.94
N ASN A 56 -8.08 16.76 22.07
CA ASN A 56 -8.55 17.90 21.28
C ASN A 56 -7.47 18.55 20.40
N GLY A 57 -6.56 17.73 19.87
CA GLY A 57 -5.32 18.17 19.22
C GLY A 57 -5.51 19.10 18.03
N ILE A 58 -6.57 18.91 17.23
CA ILE A 58 -6.86 19.78 16.08
C ILE A 58 -7.20 21.20 16.51
N SER A 59 -7.87 21.40 17.63
CA SER A 59 -8.22 22.74 18.12
C SER A 59 -6.98 23.59 18.49
N SER A 60 -5.90 22.94 18.94
CA SER A 60 -4.63 23.59 19.25
C SER A 60 -3.66 23.64 18.06
N LEU A 61 -3.99 22.97 16.94
CA LEU A 61 -3.13 22.92 15.78
C LEU A 61 -2.94 24.31 15.15
N ASN A 62 -1.69 24.65 14.84
CA ASN A 62 -1.32 25.89 14.16
C ASN A 62 -0.44 25.55 12.95
N ILE A 63 -1.08 25.35 11.80
CA ILE A 63 -0.46 25.10 10.49
C ILE A 63 -1.06 26.04 9.45
N SER A 64 -0.46 26.12 8.27
CA SER A 64 -1.02 26.90 7.17
C SER A 64 -2.39 26.36 6.76
N LYS A 65 -3.33 27.28 6.39
CA LYS A 65 -4.71 26.93 6.02
C LYS A 65 -4.83 26.26 4.64
N ASP A 66 -3.79 26.32 3.84
CA ASP A 66 -3.69 25.63 2.55
C ASP A 66 -3.21 24.17 2.68
N TRP A 67 -2.73 23.77 3.87
CA TRP A 67 -2.36 22.37 4.12
C TRP A 67 -3.60 21.50 4.21
N GLN A 68 -3.50 20.30 3.64
CA GLN A 68 -4.57 19.33 3.64
C GLN A 68 -4.41 18.37 4.83
N ILE A 69 -5.39 18.30 5.71
CA ILE A 69 -5.36 17.33 6.83
C ILE A 69 -5.99 16.02 6.37
N ILE A 70 -5.27 14.92 6.60
CA ILE A 70 -5.77 13.55 6.43
C ILE A 70 -5.65 12.85 7.77
N GLU A 71 -6.75 12.37 8.31
CA GLU A 71 -6.76 11.47 9.47
C GLU A 71 -6.96 10.04 8.99
N LEU A 72 -6.05 9.15 9.37
CA LEU A 72 -6.01 7.75 8.92
C LEU A 72 -6.70 6.87 9.95
N HIS A 73 -7.61 6.02 9.49
CA HIS A 73 -8.35 5.04 10.27
C HIS A 73 -8.48 3.69 9.54
N MET A 74 -8.89 2.67 10.26
CA MET A 74 -9.42 1.42 9.73
C MET A 74 -10.73 1.11 10.48
N ASP A 75 -11.82 1.06 9.75
CA ASP A 75 -13.16 0.84 10.30
C ASP A 75 -13.28 -0.50 11.03
N GLY A 76 -14.23 -0.59 11.94
CA GLY A 76 -14.59 -1.80 12.66
C GLY A 76 -16.07 -2.07 12.59
N ALA A 77 -16.45 -3.33 12.40
CA ALA A 77 -17.84 -3.75 12.39
C ALA A 77 -18.02 -5.11 13.08
N SER A 78 -19.22 -5.36 13.64
CA SER A 78 -19.60 -6.66 14.16
C SER A 78 -19.78 -7.71 13.05
N SER A 79 -20.13 -7.27 11.84
CA SER A 79 -20.25 -8.16 10.68
C SER A 79 -18.89 -8.35 10.02
N ALA A 80 -18.43 -9.58 9.94
CA ALA A 80 -17.20 -9.95 9.23
C ALA A 80 -17.28 -9.72 7.70
N SER A 81 -18.48 -9.53 7.14
CA SER A 81 -18.67 -9.20 5.73
C SER A 81 -18.54 -7.70 5.41
N ALA A 82 -18.54 -6.82 6.43
CA ALA A 82 -18.31 -5.39 6.24
C ALA A 82 -16.87 -5.16 5.75
N ARG A 83 -16.73 -4.47 4.63
CA ARG A 83 -15.44 -4.23 4.01
C ARG A 83 -15.41 -3.00 3.11
N GLY A 84 -14.21 -2.57 2.74
CA GLY A 84 -13.95 -1.54 1.74
C GLY A 84 -13.58 -0.18 2.31
N GLY A 85 -12.64 0.49 1.61
CA GLY A 85 -12.16 1.81 1.99
C GLY A 85 -13.12 2.93 1.57
N HIS A 86 -13.13 4.02 2.33
CA HIS A 86 -13.96 5.18 2.06
C HIS A 86 -13.42 6.46 2.71
N VAL A 87 -13.93 7.59 2.29
CA VAL A 87 -13.60 8.92 2.83
C VAL A 87 -14.77 9.43 3.63
N ILE A 88 -14.50 10.01 4.79
CA ILE A 88 -15.48 10.71 5.62
C ILE A 88 -15.18 12.21 5.60
N ILE A 89 -16.19 13.00 5.28
CA ILE A 89 -16.15 14.45 5.37
C ILE A 89 -17.23 14.97 6.34
N LYS A 90 -17.06 16.20 6.81
CA LYS A 90 -18.07 16.83 7.68
C LYS A 90 -19.36 17.06 6.91
N SER A 91 -20.50 16.71 7.49
CA SER A 91 -21.82 17.06 6.97
C SER A 91 -21.98 18.57 6.81
N GLY A 92 -22.61 18.99 5.72
CA GLY A 92 -22.73 20.40 5.33
C GLY A 92 -21.61 20.89 4.41
N PHE A 93 -20.63 20.04 4.09
CA PHE A 93 -19.62 20.30 3.05
C PHE A 93 -19.88 19.43 1.83
N GLU A 94 -19.52 19.92 0.65
CA GLU A 94 -19.47 19.12 -0.57
C GLU A 94 -18.06 18.55 -0.75
N PRO A 95 -17.94 17.33 -1.31
CA PRO A 95 -16.65 16.72 -1.61
C PRO A 95 -15.85 17.61 -2.56
N ASP A 96 -14.62 17.88 -2.22
CA ASP A 96 -13.68 18.55 -3.13
C ASP A 96 -13.00 17.54 -4.09
N LYS A 97 -12.10 18.04 -4.94
CA LYS A 97 -11.36 17.20 -5.88
C LYS A 97 -10.49 16.14 -5.20
N TYR A 98 -9.97 16.43 -4.02
CA TYR A 98 -9.13 15.50 -3.26
C TYR A 98 -9.96 14.42 -2.59
N ASP A 99 -11.12 14.78 -2.04
CA ASP A 99 -12.07 13.81 -1.46
C ASP A 99 -12.52 12.79 -2.51
N THR A 100 -12.91 13.30 -3.70
CA THR A 100 -13.36 12.47 -4.82
C THR A 100 -12.24 11.55 -5.34
N ALA A 101 -11.04 12.08 -5.55
CA ALA A 101 -9.92 11.30 -6.04
C ALA A 101 -9.44 10.27 -5.00
N LEU A 102 -9.43 10.65 -3.71
CA LEU A 102 -9.03 9.76 -2.62
C LEU A 102 -10.03 8.62 -2.44
N ALA A 103 -11.33 8.91 -2.51
CA ALA A 103 -12.39 7.91 -2.44
C ALA A 103 -12.32 6.92 -3.61
N ALA A 104 -12.09 7.41 -4.83
CA ALA A 104 -11.91 6.55 -6.00
C ALA A 104 -10.66 5.66 -5.87
N PHE A 105 -9.55 6.22 -5.39
CA PHE A 105 -8.31 5.47 -5.17
C PHE A 105 -8.48 4.38 -4.12
N ILE A 106 -8.95 4.75 -2.91
CA ILE A 106 -9.01 3.79 -1.79
C ILE A 106 -10.04 2.69 -2.02
N SER A 107 -11.19 3.01 -2.62
CA SER A 107 -12.19 2.00 -2.96
C SER A 107 -11.76 1.07 -4.11
N GLY A 108 -10.85 1.52 -4.96
CA GLY A 108 -10.21 0.69 -5.98
C GLY A 108 -9.21 -0.32 -5.39
N VAL A 109 -8.50 0.06 -4.33
CA VAL A 109 -7.55 -0.81 -3.64
C VAL A 109 -8.27 -1.72 -2.63
N LEU A 110 -9.22 -1.18 -1.90
CA LEU A 110 -10.00 -1.83 -0.84
C LEU A 110 -11.49 -1.78 -1.23
N PRO A 111 -11.95 -2.65 -2.15
CA PRO A 111 -13.33 -2.63 -2.64
C PRO A 111 -14.31 -3.25 -1.64
N GLY A 112 -15.59 -2.97 -1.81
CA GLY A 112 -16.67 -3.62 -1.07
C GLY A 112 -17.71 -2.68 -0.47
N ARG A 113 -17.43 -1.37 -0.44
CA ARG A 113 -18.35 -0.36 0.06
C ARG A 113 -19.05 0.37 -1.09
N ALA A 114 -20.38 0.40 -1.08
CA ALA A 114 -21.16 1.07 -2.12
C ALA A 114 -21.02 2.61 -2.02
N GLN A 115 -21.02 3.14 -0.79
CA GLN A 115 -20.84 4.57 -0.54
C GLN A 115 -19.40 4.87 -0.17
N THR A 116 -18.64 5.44 -1.11
CA THR A 116 -17.20 5.70 -0.96
C THR A 116 -16.88 7.09 -0.37
N ILE A 117 -17.87 8.00 -0.31
CA ILE A 117 -17.79 9.26 0.43
C ILE A 117 -18.98 9.34 1.39
N VAL A 118 -18.69 9.51 2.68
CA VAL A 118 -19.70 9.54 3.74
C VAL A 118 -19.68 10.90 4.42
N LYS A 119 -20.83 11.56 4.54
CA LYS A 119 -20.98 12.81 5.25
C LYS A 119 -21.40 12.54 6.70
N ARG A 120 -20.59 12.96 7.68
CA ARG A 120 -20.83 12.73 9.12
C ARG A 120 -20.96 14.04 9.88
N SER A 121 -21.94 14.10 10.80
CA SER A 121 -22.17 15.27 11.68
C SER A 121 -21.82 15.00 13.15
N ASP A 122 -21.49 13.77 13.50
CA ASP A 122 -21.26 13.32 14.88
C ASP A 122 -19.77 13.26 15.27
N LEU A 123 -18.85 13.21 14.31
CA LEU A 123 -17.41 13.11 14.58
C LEU A 123 -16.83 14.45 15.05
N ALA A 124 -15.98 14.40 16.08
CA ALA A 124 -15.40 15.61 16.70
C ALA A 124 -14.31 16.25 15.83
N ASN A 125 -13.36 15.47 15.31
CA ASN A 125 -12.22 16.01 14.57
C ASN A 125 -12.60 16.72 13.28
N PRO A 126 -13.54 16.22 12.45
CA PRO A 126 -14.08 16.98 11.31
C PRO A 126 -14.72 18.33 11.74
N LYS A 127 -15.42 18.38 12.89
CA LYS A 127 -16.00 19.62 13.41
C LYS A 127 -14.92 20.60 13.85
N ARG A 128 -13.89 20.12 14.56
CA ARG A 128 -12.76 20.94 15.04
C ARG A 128 -11.97 21.52 13.88
N ALA A 129 -11.69 20.71 12.86
CA ALA A 129 -11.00 21.16 11.66
C ALA A 129 -11.80 22.24 10.91
N ALA A 130 -13.11 22.03 10.74
CA ALA A 130 -13.99 23.01 10.12
C ALA A 130 -14.03 24.33 10.90
N ALA A 131 -14.12 24.27 12.24
CA ALA A 131 -14.10 25.46 13.10
C ALA A 131 -12.79 26.26 12.99
N LYS A 132 -11.68 25.56 12.70
CA LYS A 132 -10.36 26.16 12.46
C LYS A 132 -10.15 26.59 11.01
N GLY A 133 -11.07 26.26 10.09
CA GLY A 133 -10.92 26.54 8.65
C GLY A 133 -9.86 25.70 7.96
N TYR A 134 -9.59 24.48 8.44
CA TYR A 134 -8.68 23.54 7.79
C TYR A 134 -9.41 22.64 6.81
N PRO A 135 -8.89 22.45 5.57
CA PRO A 135 -9.33 21.38 4.70
C PRO A 135 -9.00 20.01 5.36
N TYR A 136 -10.03 19.19 5.59
CA TYR A 136 -9.89 17.97 6.37
C TYR A 136 -10.72 16.83 5.79
N ARG A 137 -10.16 15.65 5.79
CA ARG A 137 -10.84 14.37 5.53
C ARG A 137 -10.32 13.27 6.44
N LEU A 138 -11.22 12.37 6.84
CA LEU A 138 -10.87 11.11 7.49
C LEU A 138 -10.91 10.01 6.43
N LEU A 139 -9.86 9.21 6.38
CA LEU A 139 -9.72 8.09 5.45
C LEU A 139 -9.81 6.78 6.20
N GLU A 140 -10.87 6.03 5.93
CA GLU A 140 -11.02 4.65 6.36
C GLU A 140 -10.33 3.73 5.35
N CYS A 141 -9.25 3.09 5.77
CA CYS A 141 -8.44 2.20 4.95
C CYS A 141 -8.93 0.74 5.03
N GLY A 142 -10.23 0.53 4.81
CA GLY A 142 -10.89 -0.77 4.96
C GLY A 142 -11.25 -1.09 6.40
N PHE A 143 -11.74 -2.31 6.62
CA PHE A 143 -12.18 -2.78 7.93
C PHE A 143 -11.11 -3.67 8.57
N ILE A 144 -10.66 -3.31 9.78
CA ILE A 144 -9.69 -4.15 10.52
C ILE A 144 -10.33 -5.46 10.99
N THR A 145 -11.66 -5.51 11.06
CA THR A 145 -12.44 -6.71 11.38
C THR A 145 -12.70 -7.63 10.18
N ASN A 146 -12.25 -7.23 8.97
CA ASN A 146 -12.37 -8.03 7.76
C ASN A 146 -11.01 -8.59 7.33
N ALA A 147 -10.90 -9.91 7.25
CA ALA A 147 -9.64 -10.59 6.93
C ALA A 147 -9.05 -10.19 5.56
N GLU A 148 -9.92 -10.00 4.55
CA GLU A 148 -9.46 -9.63 3.21
C GLU A 148 -8.97 -8.17 3.16
N ASP A 149 -9.66 -7.24 3.84
CA ASP A 149 -9.22 -5.85 3.92
C ASP A 149 -7.88 -5.74 4.66
N VAL A 150 -7.70 -6.46 5.78
CA VAL A 150 -6.42 -6.50 6.51
C VAL A 150 -5.30 -7.09 5.65
N LYS A 151 -5.59 -8.16 4.90
CA LYS A 151 -4.64 -8.76 3.97
C LYS A 151 -4.22 -7.79 2.87
N ILE A 152 -5.18 -7.13 2.23
CA ILE A 152 -4.94 -6.13 1.18
C ILE A 152 -4.17 -4.94 1.76
N PHE A 153 -4.62 -4.38 2.88
CA PHE A 153 -3.96 -3.25 3.53
C PHE A 153 -2.49 -3.54 3.84
N ASN A 154 -2.19 -4.68 4.46
CA ASN A 154 -0.83 -5.06 4.80
C ASN A 154 0.05 -5.31 3.57
N SER A 155 -0.46 -6.01 2.58
CA SER A 155 0.29 -6.34 1.36
C SER A 155 0.48 -5.14 0.43
N GLN A 156 -0.44 -4.17 0.45
CA GLN A 156 -0.42 -3.00 -0.41
C GLN A 156 -0.12 -1.68 0.30
N MET A 157 0.37 -1.71 1.53
CA MET A 157 0.58 -0.50 2.33
C MET A 157 1.48 0.54 1.63
N ASP A 158 2.51 0.11 0.89
CA ASP A 158 3.36 0.99 0.09
C ASP A 158 2.58 1.64 -1.08
N ASN A 159 1.74 0.85 -1.74
CA ASN A 159 0.87 1.35 -2.81
C ASN A 159 -0.18 2.33 -2.26
N ILE A 160 -0.78 2.01 -1.11
CA ILE A 160 -1.74 2.88 -0.43
C ILE A 160 -1.07 4.21 -0.06
N ALA A 161 0.11 4.19 0.57
CA ALA A 161 0.84 5.39 0.93
C ALA A 161 1.15 6.27 -0.30
N LYS A 162 1.68 5.68 -1.36
CA LYS A 162 2.03 6.39 -2.60
C LYS A 162 0.80 6.91 -3.34
N GLY A 163 -0.27 6.13 -3.39
CA GLY A 163 -1.51 6.53 -4.03
C GLY A 163 -2.19 7.70 -3.31
N ILE A 164 -2.21 7.70 -1.98
CA ILE A 164 -2.67 8.85 -1.20
C ILE A 164 -1.83 10.09 -1.54
N LEU A 165 -0.51 9.98 -1.56
CA LEU A 165 0.38 11.10 -1.91
C LEU A 165 0.11 11.63 -3.33
N ALA A 166 -0.08 10.73 -4.30
CA ALA A 166 -0.35 11.07 -5.69
C ALA A 166 -1.66 11.86 -5.85
N VAL A 167 -2.70 11.56 -5.08
CA VAL A 167 -3.95 12.34 -5.05
C VAL A 167 -3.68 13.82 -4.76
N PHE A 168 -2.69 14.13 -3.92
CA PHE A 168 -2.33 15.51 -3.57
C PHE A 168 -1.22 16.08 -4.47
N GLY A 169 -0.86 15.40 -5.54
CA GLY A 169 0.20 15.82 -6.45
C GLY A 169 1.60 15.73 -5.84
N ILE A 170 1.76 14.95 -4.78
CA ILE A 170 3.06 14.69 -4.14
C ILE A 170 3.67 13.46 -4.81
N ASN A 171 4.72 13.69 -5.59
CA ASN A 171 5.48 12.59 -6.17
C ASN A 171 6.27 11.91 -5.06
N ALA A 172 6.02 10.62 -4.87
CA ALA A 172 6.77 9.81 -3.92
C ALA A 172 8.27 9.85 -4.29
N SER A 173 9.08 10.54 -3.50
CA SER A 173 10.53 10.56 -3.66
C SER A 173 11.09 9.22 -3.21
N GLY A 174 11.17 8.28 -4.15
CA GLY A 174 11.58 6.90 -3.91
C GLY A 174 10.90 5.99 -4.94
N THR A 175 11.44 5.98 -6.15
CA THR A 175 11.22 5.03 -7.27
C THR A 175 9.91 4.24 -7.26
N GLY A 176 8.90 4.74 -7.96
CA GLY A 176 7.67 4.00 -8.30
C GLY A 176 6.50 4.93 -8.59
N ALA A 177 6.44 5.49 -9.81
CA ALA A 177 5.30 6.27 -10.25
C ALA A 177 4.04 5.40 -10.36
N VAL A 178 2.96 5.80 -9.69
CA VAL A 178 1.60 5.35 -9.98
C VAL A 178 0.99 6.32 -10.98
N SER A 179 0.66 5.84 -12.17
CA SER A 179 -0.04 6.63 -13.19
C SER A 179 -1.52 6.67 -12.87
N ALA A 180 -2.04 7.87 -12.57
CA ALA A 180 -3.44 8.16 -12.79
C ALA A 180 -3.63 8.55 -14.28
N PRO A 181 -4.80 8.30 -14.89
CA PRO A 181 -5.00 8.62 -16.29
C PRO A 181 -5.12 10.13 -16.49
N THR A 182 -4.14 10.76 -17.12
CA THR A 182 -4.26 12.11 -17.68
C THR A 182 -3.63 12.18 -19.05
N THR A 183 -4.37 12.77 -19.94
CA THR A 183 -3.99 13.13 -21.30
C THR A 183 -2.82 14.11 -21.32
N SER A 184 -1.81 13.75 -22.12
CA SER A 184 -0.87 14.55 -22.93
C SER A 184 -0.25 15.84 -22.39
N THR A 185 1.06 15.92 -22.24
CA THR A 185 2.09 16.49 -23.13
C THR A 185 3.51 16.37 -22.57
N LYS A 186 4.49 16.20 -23.44
CA LYS A 186 5.90 15.84 -23.37
C LYS A 186 6.83 17.07 -23.06
N PRO A 187 8.17 16.92 -22.91
CA PRO A 187 9.05 15.95 -22.22
C PRO A 187 10.18 16.60 -21.36
N SER A 188 10.88 15.85 -20.53
CA SER A 188 12.36 15.91 -20.45
C SER A 188 12.95 14.70 -19.71
N SER A 189 14.08 14.27 -20.20
CA SER A 189 14.78 13.02 -20.12
C SER A 189 15.30 12.59 -18.75
N GLY A 190 14.98 11.35 -18.38
CA GLY A 190 15.72 10.53 -17.43
C GLY A 190 15.38 9.08 -17.78
N THR A 191 16.34 8.31 -18.28
CA THR A 191 16.13 7.00 -18.90
C THR A 191 15.66 5.96 -17.88
N THR A 192 14.36 5.81 -17.73
CA THR A 192 13.76 4.65 -17.06
C THR A 192 13.32 3.68 -18.15
N THR A 193 14.03 2.56 -18.27
CA THR A 193 13.71 1.54 -19.28
C THR A 193 12.42 0.83 -18.86
N THR A 194 11.32 1.14 -19.53
CA THR A 194 10.06 0.39 -19.41
C THR A 194 10.18 -0.84 -20.31
N SER A 195 9.81 -2.02 -19.80
CA SER A 195 9.75 -3.23 -20.60
C SER A 195 8.65 -3.12 -21.66
N LYS A 196 8.70 -3.92 -22.75
CA LYS A 196 7.63 -4.06 -23.76
C LYS A 196 6.25 -4.41 -23.15
N SER A 197 6.22 -4.83 -21.89
CA SER A 197 5.02 -5.21 -21.14
C SER A 197 4.45 -4.12 -20.24
N GLY A 198 5.03 -2.92 -20.23
CA GLY A 198 4.60 -1.81 -19.35
C GLY A 198 5.06 -1.94 -17.88
N LEU A 199 5.85 -2.98 -17.54
CA LEU A 199 6.35 -3.19 -16.19
C LEU A 199 7.63 -2.38 -15.95
N THR A 200 7.74 -1.72 -14.80
CA THR A 200 8.96 -1.01 -14.40
C THR A 200 10.09 -2.00 -14.12
N VAL A 201 11.27 -1.78 -14.74
CA VAL A 201 12.46 -2.61 -14.54
C VAL A 201 13.29 -2.04 -13.40
N ASP A 202 12.89 -2.29 -12.17
CA ASP A 202 13.52 -1.76 -10.95
C ASP A 202 14.36 -2.79 -10.18
N GLY A 203 14.26 -4.07 -10.54
CA GLY A 203 14.96 -5.16 -9.87
C GLY A 203 14.35 -5.59 -8.53
N LYS A 204 13.12 -5.15 -8.23
CA LYS A 204 12.39 -5.48 -7.01
C LYS A 204 11.22 -6.42 -7.35
N TRP A 205 11.19 -7.59 -6.73
CA TRP A 205 10.10 -8.53 -6.96
C TRP A 205 8.90 -8.18 -6.08
N GLY A 206 8.03 -7.35 -6.60
CA GLY A 206 6.78 -6.94 -5.97
C GLY A 206 5.56 -7.57 -6.63
N THR A 207 4.39 -7.15 -6.17
CA THR A 207 3.07 -7.61 -6.62
C THR A 207 2.89 -7.56 -8.14
N ASP A 208 3.36 -6.50 -8.81
CA ASP A 208 3.20 -6.37 -10.26
C ASP A 208 4.07 -7.36 -11.04
N THR A 209 5.31 -7.60 -10.57
CA THR A 209 6.17 -8.66 -11.11
C THR A 209 5.52 -10.03 -10.93
N THR A 210 4.93 -10.28 -9.76
CA THR A 210 4.19 -11.52 -9.47
C THR A 210 2.98 -11.69 -10.38
N ARG A 211 2.10 -10.70 -10.52
CA ARG A 211 0.94 -10.74 -11.42
C ARG A 211 1.35 -11.00 -12.88
N ARG A 212 2.42 -10.35 -13.32
CA ARG A 212 2.97 -10.57 -14.66
C ARG A 212 3.38 -12.03 -14.86
N LEU A 213 4.12 -12.60 -13.91
CA LEU A 213 4.53 -14.01 -13.96
C LEU A 213 3.32 -14.94 -13.88
N GLN A 214 2.37 -14.68 -13.00
CA GLN A 214 1.12 -15.44 -12.90
C GLN A 214 0.35 -15.46 -14.22
N LYS A 215 0.26 -14.32 -14.91
CA LYS A 215 -0.33 -14.24 -16.24
C LYS A 215 0.42 -15.09 -17.27
N ILE A 216 1.76 -15.04 -17.27
CA ILE A 216 2.61 -15.80 -18.19
C ILE A 216 2.49 -17.32 -17.95
N PHE A 217 2.46 -17.72 -16.67
CA PHE A 217 2.42 -19.12 -16.27
C PHE A 217 1.00 -19.69 -16.12
N GLY A 218 -0.04 -18.88 -16.33
CA GLY A 218 -1.44 -19.31 -16.27
C GLY A 218 -1.90 -19.71 -14.86
N THR A 219 -1.36 -19.09 -13.82
CA THR A 219 -1.79 -19.26 -12.43
C THR A 219 -2.73 -18.15 -11.97
N VAL A 220 -3.31 -18.27 -10.76
CA VAL A 220 -4.20 -17.23 -10.20
C VAL A 220 -3.48 -15.89 -10.15
N GLN A 221 -4.06 -14.83 -10.73
CA GLN A 221 -3.42 -13.52 -10.91
C GLN A 221 -3.74 -12.57 -9.74
N ASP A 222 -3.48 -12.99 -8.51
CA ASP A 222 -3.71 -12.21 -7.28
C ASP A 222 -2.52 -11.33 -6.90
N GLY A 223 -1.36 -11.54 -7.52
CA GLY A 223 -0.12 -10.83 -7.22
C GLY A 223 0.58 -11.34 -5.96
N VAL A 224 0.21 -12.53 -5.47
CA VAL A 224 0.76 -13.12 -4.25
C VAL A 224 1.58 -14.37 -4.57
N VAL A 225 2.77 -14.46 -3.99
CA VAL A 225 3.54 -15.70 -3.87
C VAL A 225 3.26 -16.28 -2.50
N SER A 226 2.31 -17.22 -2.44
CA SER A 226 1.76 -17.73 -1.19
C SER A 226 2.64 -18.77 -0.51
N ASN A 227 2.44 -18.95 0.80
CA ASN A 227 2.94 -20.06 1.62
C ASN A 227 4.44 -20.32 1.46
N GLN A 228 5.28 -19.28 1.49
CA GLN A 228 6.73 -19.46 1.37
C GLN A 228 7.38 -19.63 2.75
N ARG A 229 8.43 -20.44 2.82
CA ARG A 229 9.19 -20.64 4.05
C ARG A 229 9.91 -19.35 4.46
N ALA A 230 9.74 -18.91 5.69
CA ALA A 230 10.36 -17.67 6.21
C ALA A 230 11.90 -17.71 6.11
N GLU A 231 12.50 -18.89 6.23
CA GLU A 231 13.96 -19.11 6.09
C GLU A 231 14.48 -18.80 4.67
N TYR A 232 13.61 -18.82 3.65
CA TYR A 232 13.97 -18.50 2.25
C TYR A 232 13.74 -17.05 1.87
N ARG A 233 13.35 -16.20 2.83
CA ARG A 233 13.12 -14.78 2.57
C ARG A 233 14.37 -14.10 2.00
N GLN A 234 14.18 -13.36 0.91
CA GLN A 234 15.25 -12.67 0.21
C GLN A 234 15.05 -11.17 0.23
N PRO A 235 16.13 -10.36 0.28
CA PRO A 235 16.02 -8.89 0.30
C PRO A 235 15.31 -8.30 -0.92
N GLY A 236 15.34 -8.98 -2.06
CA GLY A 236 14.68 -8.53 -3.29
C GLY A 236 13.22 -8.96 -3.43
N CYS A 237 12.68 -9.71 -2.48
CA CYS A 237 11.26 -10.07 -2.42
C CYS A 237 10.53 -9.01 -1.58
N TYR A 238 9.84 -8.08 -2.26
CA TYR A 238 9.25 -6.89 -1.62
C TYR A 238 7.80 -7.11 -1.19
N THR A 239 6.85 -6.90 -2.09
CA THR A 239 5.41 -7.00 -1.82
C THR A 239 4.80 -8.22 -2.48
N GLY A 240 3.68 -8.72 -1.94
CA GLY A 240 3.00 -9.88 -2.48
C GLY A 240 3.71 -11.21 -2.17
N TRP A 241 4.43 -11.30 -1.06
CA TRP A 241 5.04 -12.54 -0.57
C TRP A 241 4.50 -12.89 0.81
N GLU A 242 4.01 -14.11 0.96
CA GLU A 242 3.61 -14.68 2.25
C GLU A 242 4.74 -15.56 2.78
N TRP A 243 5.24 -15.21 3.98
CA TRP A 243 6.36 -15.89 4.64
C TRP A 243 5.90 -16.50 5.95
N GLU A 244 6.02 -17.82 6.08
CA GLU A 244 5.56 -18.58 7.24
C GLU A 244 6.67 -19.47 7.80
N SER A 245 6.70 -19.65 9.12
CA SER A 245 7.65 -20.54 9.78
C SER A 245 7.34 -22.01 9.49
N ASN A 246 6.06 -22.36 9.40
CA ASN A 246 5.55 -23.69 9.06
C ASN A 246 4.43 -23.58 8.03
N PRO A 247 4.75 -23.38 6.74
CA PRO A 247 3.72 -23.23 5.71
C PRO A 247 2.94 -24.55 5.54
N SER A 248 1.61 -24.43 5.54
CA SER A 248 0.70 -25.56 5.31
C SER A 248 0.55 -25.93 3.82
N GLY A 249 1.10 -25.08 2.94
CA GLY A 249 1.03 -25.23 1.50
C GLY A 249 2.29 -24.69 0.81
N ASN A 250 2.14 -24.36 -0.45
CA ASN A 250 3.22 -23.81 -1.29
C ASN A 250 2.62 -23.02 -2.45
N SER A 251 3.45 -22.33 -3.25
CA SER A 251 2.99 -21.47 -4.33
C SER A 251 2.88 -22.18 -5.67
N ASP A 252 1.71 -22.12 -6.30
CA ASP A 252 1.51 -22.62 -7.67
C ASP A 252 2.35 -21.86 -8.68
N LEU A 253 2.54 -20.54 -8.48
CA LEU A 253 3.43 -19.74 -9.33
C LEU A 253 4.87 -20.27 -9.24
N ILE A 254 5.39 -20.51 -8.03
CA ILE A 254 6.76 -21.01 -7.86
C ILE A 254 6.90 -22.42 -8.45
N ARG A 255 5.89 -23.29 -8.30
CA ARG A 255 5.87 -24.59 -8.98
C ARG A 255 5.94 -24.46 -10.51
N ALA A 256 5.18 -23.53 -11.09
CA ALA A 256 5.20 -23.31 -12.53
C ALA A 256 6.57 -22.77 -13.00
N ILE A 257 7.17 -21.86 -12.24
CA ILE A 257 8.53 -21.38 -12.50
C ILE A 257 9.53 -22.53 -12.40
N GLN A 258 9.48 -23.34 -11.35
CA GLN A 258 10.38 -24.48 -11.14
C GLN A 258 10.32 -25.50 -12.30
N LYS A 259 9.11 -25.83 -12.76
CA LYS A 259 8.92 -26.65 -13.97
C LYS A 259 9.59 -26.02 -15.19
N LYS A 260 9.45 -24.71 -15.38
CA LYS A 260 10.04 -23.98 -16.50
C LYS A 260 11.57 -23.98 -16.46
N VAL A 261 12.17 -23.81 -15.29
CA VAL A 261 13.63 -23.76 -15.13
C VAL A 261 14.29 -25.13 -14.88
N GLY A 262 13.49 -26.20 -14.85
CA GLY A 262 13.98 -27.59 -14.80
C GLY A 262 14.47 -28.04 -13.43
N VAL A 263 13.83 -27.65 -12.34
CA VAL A 263 14.11 -28.13 -10.98
C VAL A 263 12.85 -28.75 -10.35
N THR A 264 13.03 -29.45 -9.23
CA THR A 264 11.94 -30.07 -8.47
C THR A 264 10.87 -29.01 -8.16
N ALA A 265 9.63 -29.30 -8.54
CA ALA A 265 8.50 -28.35 -8.41
C ALA A 265 7.82 -28.50 -7.03
N ASP A 266 8.55 -28.17 -5.96
CA ASP A 266 8.05 -28.19 -4.58
C ASP A 266 7.26 -26.94 -4.18
N GLY A 267 7.33 -25.87 -5.00
CA GLY A 267 6.61 -24.62 -4.79
C GLY A 267 7.25 -23.66 -3.79
N TRP A 268 8.51 -23.87 -3.39
CA TRP A 268 9.27 -22.98 -2.50
C TRP A 268 10.45 -22.32 -3.19
N ILE A 269 10.64 -20.99 -2.91
CA ILE A 269 11.70 -20.16 -3.53
C ILE A 269 13.06 -20.34 -2.83
N GLY A 270 13.51 -21.57 -2.63
CA GLY A 270 14.81 -21.83 -2.03
C GLY A 270 16.01 -21.47 -2.93
N PRO A 271 17.25 -21.47 -2.37
CA PRO A 271 18.46 -21.09 -3.12
C PRO A 271 18.68 -21.92 -4.40
N LYS A 272 18.26 -23.18 -4.41
CA LYS A 272 18.35 -24.07 -5.59
C LYS A 272 17.44 -23.57 -6.71
N THR A 273 16.20 -23.19 -6.38
CA THR A 273 15.24 -22.60 -7.32
C THR A 273 15.78 -21.29 -7.87
N ILE A 274 16.32 -20.42 -6.99
CA ILE A 274 16.87 -19.11 -7.39
C ILE A 274 18.05 -19.30 -8.36
N ARG A 275 18.98 -20.20 -8.10
CA ARG A 275 20.10 -20.49 -9.03
C ARG A 275 19.61 -20.96 -10.38
N ALA A 276 18.60 -21.82 -10.42
CA ALA A 276 18.03 -22.29 -11.68
C ALA A 276 17.34 -21.14 -12.45
N MET A 277 16.64 -20.27 -11.75
CA MET A 277 16.08 -19.05 -12.34
C MET A 277 17.18 -18.13 -12.90
N GLN A 278 18.23 -17.90 -12.13
CA GLN A 278 19.38 -17.08 -12.54
C GLN A 278 20.05 -17.67 -13.80
N LYS A 279 20.22 -18.98 -13.85
CA LYS A 279 20.71 -19.68 -15.06
C LYS A 279 19.77 -19.48 -16.23
N TYR A 280 18.46 -19.63 -16.05
CA TYR A 280 17.47 -19.50 -17.10
C TYR A 280 17.40 -18.09 -17.69
N TRP A 281 17.47 -17.07 -16.84
CA TRP A 281 17.47 -15.65 -17.25
C TRP A 281 18.86 -15.04 -17.49
N GLY A 282 19.93 -15.85 -17.45
CA GLY A 282 21.29 -15.41 -17.83
C GLY A 282 21.92 -14.43 -16.85
N THR A 283 21.67 -14.57 -15.55
CA THR A 283 22.25 -13.71 -14.51
C THR A 283 23.22 -14.47 -13.60
N VAL A 284 23.94 -13.76 -12.70
CA VAL A 284 24.87 -14.37 -11.75
C VAL A 284 24.15 -15.41 -10.89
N GLN A 285 24.72 -16.63 -10.80
CA GLN A 285 24.09 -17.79 -10.16
C GLN A 285 24.52 -17.93 -8.69
N ASP A 286 24.30 -16.93 -7.86
CA ASP A 286 24.64 -16.92 -6.43
C ASP A 286 23.56 -17.54 -5.53
N GLY A 287 22.35 -17.77 -6.08
CA GLY A 287 21.21 -18.30 -5.34
C GLY A 287 20.56 -17.28 -4.42
N LYS A 288 20.72 -15.98 -4.69
CA LYS A 288 20.15 -14.89 -3.91
C LYS A 288 19.35 -13.93 -4.80
N ILE A 289 18.34 -13.32 -4.22
CA ILE A 289 17.61 -12.20 -4.82
C ILE A 289 17.95 -10.95 -3.99
N SER A 290 18.95 -10.20 -4.46
CA SER A 290 19.42 -8.97 -3.80
C SER A 290 18.34 -7.89 -3.78
N ALA A 291 18.46 -6.88 -2.91
CA ALA A 291 17.49 -5.78 -2.78
C ALA A 291 17.18 -5.06 -4.12
N VAL A 292 18.17 -4.96 -4.99
CA VAL A 292 18.01 -4.60 -6.40
C VAL A 292 18.66 -5.72 -7.22
N SER A 293 17.84 -6.65 -7.72
CA SER A 293 18.29 -7.91 -8.30
C SER A 293 18.33 -7.86 -9.82
N ASP A 294 19.46 -8.27 -10.41
CA ASP A 294 19.57 -8.41 -11.87
C ASP A 294 18.70 -9.56 -12.39
N LEU A 295 18.49 -10.63 -11.60
CA LEU A 295 17.51 -11.67 -11.91
C LEU A 295 16.10 -11.04 -12.05
N VAL A 296 15.70 -10.22 -11.10
CA VAL A 296 14.37 -9.61 -11.13
C VAL A 296 14.26 -8.62 -12.30
N LYS A 297 15.29 -7.84 -12.60
CA LYS A 297 15.31 -6.98 -13.79
C LYS A 297 15.18 -7.78 -15.08
N ALA A 298 15.84 -8.95 -15.17
CA ALA A 298 15.72 -9.83 -16.33
C ALA A 298 14.31 -10.39 -16.48
N ILE A 299 13.67 -10.80 -15.38
CA ILE A 299 12.28 -11.23 -15.33
C ILE A 299 11.34 -10.09 -15.76
N GLN A 300 11.56 -8.87 -15.26
CA GLN A 300 10.74 -7.71 -15.59
C GLN A 300 10.83 -7.29 -17.07
N ARG A 301 11.97 -7.55 -17.72
CA ARG A 301 12.14 -7.31 -19.16
C ARG A 301 11.55 -8.42 -20.04
N TRP A 302 11.40 -9.62 -19.48
CA TRP A 302 10.93 -10.83 -20.18
C TRP A 302 9.43 -10.79 -20.46
#